data_679e726125d18ca68c21d97e37170bae
#
_entry.id   679e726125d18ca68c21d97e37170bae
#
_cell.length_a   1.000
_cell.length_b   1.000
_cell.length_c   1.000
_cell.angle_alpha   90.00
_cell.angle_beta   90.00
_cell.angle_gamma   90.00
#
_symmetry.space_group_name_H-M   'P 1'
#
loop_
_entity.id
_entity.type
_entity.pdbx_description
1 polymer ?
#
loop_
_entity_poly.entity_id
_entity_poly.type
_entity_poly.pdbx_seq_one_letter_code
_entity_poly.pdbx_strand_id
1 'polypeptide(L)'
;MNDILFNVHKLLTPYNYNTGNVSRIKYIVIHYVGGTGSAEQNCKYYAQAKRGASAHYYVDFDGSIWQSVEDENIAWHCGAKKYKHPECRNSNSIGIELCVRNKGNKSATSRDWYFEDATVKAAVELTKALMKKYNVPVDHVIRHYDVTGKICPNPFVYN
;
A
#
# COMPACT_ATOMS: atom_id res chain seq x y z
N MET A 1 -13.49 11.09 -7.21
CA MET A 1 -13.50 11.02 -5.76
C MET A 1 -13.38 12.40 -5.18
N ASN A 2 -13.99 12.57 -4.09
CA ASN A 2 -13.94 13.83 -3.42
C ASN A 2 -12.95 13.73 -2.25
N ASP A 3 -11.84 14.45 -2.34
CA ASP A 3 -10.79 14.41 -1.33
C ASP A 3 -11.25 14.93 0.04
N ILE A 4 -12.38 15.62 0.09
CA ILE A 4 -12.95 16.07 1.37
C ILE A 4 -13.41 14.90 2.26
N LEU A 5 -13.58 13.70 1.71
CA LEU A 5 -13.91 12.51 2.51
C LEU A 5 -12.74 12.02 3.34
N PHE A 6 -11.52 12.48 3.02
CA PHE A 6 -10.31 12.02 3.69
C PHE A 6 -9.41 13.20 4.03
N ASN A 7 -8.96 13.22 5.26
CA ASN A 7 -7.89 14.12 5.66
C ASN A 7 -6.56 13.43 5.41
N VAL A 8 -6.06 13.51 4.18
CA VAL A 8 -4.83 12.86 3.79
C VAL A 8 -3.63 13.74 4.15
N HIS A 9 -2.73 13.19 4.96
CA HIS A 9 -1.48 13.83 5.29
C HIS A 9 -0.46 13.51 4.21
N LYS A 10 0.09 14.53 3.56
CA LYS A 10 1.08 14.34 2.50
C LYS A 10 2.48 14.54 3.04
N LEU A 11 3.34 13.53 2.86
CA LEU A 11 4.75 13.60 3.14
C LEU A 11 5.44 12.84 2.00
N LEU A 12 5.57 13.53 0.85
CA LEU A 12 5.95 12.90 -0.40
C LEU A 12 7.45 12.64 -0.46
N THR A 13 7.83 11.47 -1.00
CA THR A 13 9.23 11.16 -1.26
C THR A 13 9.69 11.88 -2.52
N PRO A 14 10.86 12.57 -2.48
CA PRO A 14 11.47 13.11 -3.69
C PRO A 14 12.33 12.10 -4.45
N TYR A 15 12.48 10.87 -3.93
CA TYR A 15 13.47 9.91 -4.44
C TYR A 15 12.90 8.62 -5.01
N ASN A 16 11.80 8.11 -4.42
CA ASN A 16 11.43 6.68 -4.59
C ASN A 16 10.19 6.53 -5.45
N TYR A 17 10.25 7.01 -6.70
CA TYR A 17 9.14 6.85 -7.64
C TYR A 17 9.63 7.12 -9.06
N ASN A 18 8.83 6.70 -10.03
CA ASN A 18 8.96 7.13 -11.43
C ASN A 18 7.76 8.00 -11.79
N THR A 19 7.98 8.95 -12.68
CA THR A 19 6.91 9.81 -13.20
C THR A 19 5.93 8.98 -14.03
N GLY A 20 4.65 9.26 -13.90
CA GLY A 20 3.61 8.56 -14.63
C GLY A 20 2.38 9.41 -14.87
N ASN A 21 1.28 8.75 -15.20
CA ASN A 21 0.01 9.36 -15.56
C ASN A 21 -1.11 8.50 -14.97
N VAL A 22 -2.23 9.13 -14.56
CA VAL A 22 -3.35 8.41 -13.93
C VAL A 22 -4.00 7.38 -14.84
N SER A 23 -3.88 7.52 -16.17
CA SER A 23 -4.43 6.53 -17.12
C SER A 23 -3.77 5.16 -16.99
N ARG A 24 -2.60 5.07 -16.33
CA ARG A 24 -1.89 3.81 -16.09
C ARG A 24 -2.60 2.92 -15.06
N ILE A 25 -3.43 3.51 -14.19
CA ILE A 25 -3.96 2.82 -13.00
C ILE A 25 -5.03 1.80 -13.39
N LYS A 26 -4.72 0.51 -13.18
CA LYS A 26 -5.59 -0.62 -13.48
C LYS A 26 -5.86 -1.50 -12.26
N TYR A 27 -4.95 -1.48 -11.28
CA TYR A 27 -4.97 -2.34 -10.10
C TYR A 27 -4.74 -1.54 -8.83
N ILE A 28 -5.26 -2.05 -7.73
CA ILE A 28 -4.93 -1.59 -6.38
C ILE A 28 -4.36 -2.80 -5.65
N VAL A 29 -3.15 -2.65 -5.09
CA VAL A 29 -2.44 -3.72 -4.41
C VAL A 29 -2.35 -3.42 -2.93
N ILE A 30 -2.84 -4.34 -2.11
CA ILE A 30 -2.88 -4.21 -0.66
C ILE A 30 -1.65 -4.89 -0.06
N HIS A 31 -0.99 -4.16 0.85
CA HIS A 31 0.22 -4.59 1.55
C HIS A 31 0.07 -4.41 3.06
N TYR A 32 0.94 -5.07 3.81
CA TYR A 32 1.22 -4.68 5.20
C TYR A 32 2.65 -4.14 5.27
N VAL A 33 2.91 -3.25 6.21
CA VAL A 33 4.22 -2.60 6.30
C VAL A 33 5.35 -3.59 6.60
N GLY A 34 5.04 -4.66 7.33
CA GLY A 34 6.04 -5.68 7.67
C GLY A 34 6.99 -5.27 8.79
N GLY A 35 6.71 -4.15 9.43
CA GLY A 35 7.37 -3.63 10.62
C GLY A 35 6.31 -2.92 11.46
N THR A 36 6.64 -2.46 12.65
CA THR A 36 5.66 -1.90 13.59
C THR A 36 5.66 -0.38 13.64
N GLY A 37 6.28 0.29 12.67
CA GLY A 37 6.28 1.74 12.57
C GLY A 37 4.94 2.31 12.14
N SER A 38 4.72 3.58 12.48
CA SER A 38 3.53 4.34 12.10
C SER A 38 3.58 4.74 10.62
N ALA A 39 2.46 5.23 10.11
CA ALA A 39 2.39 5.75 8.74
C ALA A 39 3.34 6.94 8.55
N GLU A 40 3.38 7.86 9.50
CA GLU A 40 4.30 9.00 9.45
C GLU A 40 5.76 8.54 9.43
N GLN A 41 6.13 7.60 10.30
CA GLN A 41 7.50 7.07 10.34
C GLN A 41 7.90 6.45 9.01
N ASN A 42 7.00 5.69 8.39
CA ASN A 42 7.26 5.09 7.08
C ASN A 42 7.41 6.15 5.98
N CYS A 43 6.53 7.14 5.94
CA CYS A 43 6.65 8.22 4.95
C CYS A 43 7.96 8.99 5.12
N LYS A 44 8.35 9.30 6.36
CA LYS A 44 9.64 9.96 6.64
C LYS A 44 10.82 9.12 6.17
N TYR A 45 10.78 7.83 6.41
CA TYR A 45 11.84 6.91 5.98
C TYR A 45 12.07 6.98 4.46
N TYR A 46 11.00 6.93 3.68
CA TYR A 46 11.10 6.97 2.22
C TYR A 46 11.37 8.39 1.69
N ALA A 47 11.12 9.43 2.46
CA ALA A 47 11.40 10.81 2.08
C ALA A 47 12.86 11.21 2.33
N GLN A 48 13.62 10.45 3.12
CA GLN A 48 14.97 10.82 3.55
C GLN A 48 16.08 10.42 2.59
N ALA A 49 15.88 9.35 1.81
CA ALA A 49 16.93 8.80 0.95
C ALA A 49 16.33 7.87 -0.12
N LYS A 50 17.16 7.48 -1.09
CA LYS A 50 16.82 6.42 -2.04
C LYS A 50 16.78 5.09 -1.29
N ARG A 51 15.63 4.44 -1.27
CA ARG A 51 15.43 3.15 -0.59
C ARG A 51 15.17 1.99 -1.55
N GLY A 52 14.84 2.29 -2.82
CA GLY A 52 14.52 1.27 -3.81
C GLY A 52 13.13 0.66 -3.64
N ALA A 53 12.30 1.26 -2.82
CA ALA A 53 10.94 0.82 -2.56
C ALA A 53 10.09 2.01 -2.14
N SER A 54 8.79 1.91 -2.33
CA SER A 54 7.81 2.93 -1.89
C SER A 54 6.39 2.41 -2.07
N ALA A 55 5.42 3.14 -1.54
CA ALA A 55 4.01 2.91 -1.79
C ALA A 55 3.32 4.26 -1.89
N HIS A 56 2.11 4.29 -2.43
CA HIS A 56 1.36 5.54 -2.56
C HIS A 56 0.80 5.99 -1.22
N TYR A 57 0.19 5.06 -0.45
CA TYR A 57 -0.51 5.38 0.79
C TYR A 57 -0.09 4.47 1.93
N TYR A 58 -0.12 5.03 3.13
CA TYR A 58 0.08 4.31 4.39
C TYR A 58 -1.11 4.61 5.29
N VAL A 59 -1.76 3.57 5.78
CA VAL A 59 -2.93 3.68 6.66
C VAL A 59 -2.49 3.36 8.08
N ASP A 60 -2.61 4.34 8.97
CA ASP A 60 -2.09 4.27 10.33
C ASP A 60 -2.99 3.47 11.28
N PHE A 61 -2.49 3.27 12.48
CA PHE A 61 -3.17 2.50 13.53
C PHE A 61 -4.51 3.12 13.94
N ASP A 62 -4.63 4.44 13.88
CA ASP A 62 -5.87 5.16 14.21
C ASP A 62 -6.78 5.40 12.99
N GLY A 63 -6.38 4.89 11.83
CA GLY A 63 -7.11 5.06 10.58
C GLY A 63 -6.74 6.31 9.80
N SER A 64 -5.80 7.14 10.29
CA SER A 64 -5.33 8.29 9.52
C SER A 64 -4.56 7.80 8.28
N ILE A 65 -4.64 8.58 7.20
CA ILE A 65 -4.10 8.21 5.89
C ILE A 65 -2.98 9.18 5.54
N TRP A 66 -1.84 8.61 5.16
CA TRP A 66 -0.65 9.35 4.74
C TRP A 66 -0.30 8.99 3.30
N GLN A 67 0.16 9.96 2.52
CA GLN A 67 0.53 9.76 1.13
C GLN A 67 2.01 10.05 0.94
N SER A 68 2.72 9.10 0.35
CA SER A 68 4.16 9.17 0.08
C SER A 68 4.49 9.36 -1.40
N VAL A 69 3.59 8.94 -2.30
CA VAL A 69 3.72 9.08 -3.75
C VAL A 69 2.36 9.52 -4.30
N GLU A 70 2.38 10.50 -5.22
CA GLU A 70 1.15 10.95 -5.88
C GLU A 70 0.57 9.84 -6.76
N ASP A 71 -0.77 9.83 -6.92
CA ASP A 71 -1.46 8.76 -7.66
C ASP A 71 -0.96 8.55 -9.07
N GLU A 72 -0.67 9.64 -9.79
CA GLU A 72 -0.19 9.56 -11.18
C GLU A 72 1.18 8.91 -11.28
N ASN A 73 2.01 9.03 -10.27
CA ASN A 73 3.37 8.50 -10.29
C ASN A 73 3.42 7.02 -9.92
N ILE A 74 4.49 6.38 -10.30
CA ILE A 74 4.70 4.95 -10.11
C ILE A 74 5.49 4.73 -8.82
N ALA A 75 4.86 4.11 -7.83
CA ALA A 75 5.54 3.68 -6.62
C ALA A 75 6.13 2.28 -6.82
N TRP A 76 7.15 1.94 -6.05
CA TRP A 76 7.88 0.69 -6.15
C TRP A 76 7.47 -0.24 -5.02
N HIS A 77 6.33 -0.92 -5.17
CA HIS A 77 5.72 -1.68 -4.06
C HIS A 77 5.55 -3.17 -4.33
N CYS A 78 5.57 -3.61 -5.59
CA CYS A 78 5.34 -5.02 -5.91
C CYS A 78 6.28 -5.57 -6.98
N GLY A 79 7.46 -4.98 -7.12
CA GLY A 79 8.48 -5.46 -8.06
C GLY A 79 9.04 -6.82 -7.65
N ALA A 80 9.36 -7.67 -8.62
CA ALA A 80 9.93 -8.98 -8.38
C ALA A 80 10.68 -9.49 -9.62
N LYS A 81 11.54 -10.49 -9.42
CA LYS A 81 12.20 -11.19 -10.54
C LYS A 81 11.22 -12.10 -11.28
N LYS A 82 10.25 -12.66 -10.57
CA LYS A 82 9.19 -13.52 -11.12
C LYS A 82 7.85 -13.06 -10.58
N TYR A 83 6.87 -13.03 -11.47
CA TYR A 83 5.51 -12.63 -11.11
C TYR A 83 4.57 -13.84 -11.19
N LYS A 84 3.67 -13.91 -10.23
CA LYS A 84 2.57 -14.87 -10.22
C LYS A 84 1.40 -14.36 -11.07
N HIS A 85 1.15 -13.04 -11.00
CA HIS A 85 0.08 -12.38 -11.75
C HIS A 85 0.55 -12.07 -13.17
N PRO A 86 -0.32 -12.30 -14.21
CA PRO A 86 0.08 -12.08 -15.60
C PRO A 86 0.23 -10.61 -15.98
N GLU A 87 -0.41 -9.67 -15.28
CA GLU A 87 -0.50 -8.28 -15.71
C GLU A 87 -0.08 -7.24 -14.68
N CYS A 88 -0.43 -7.42 -13.40
CA CYS A 88 -0.23 -6.40 -12.38
C CYS A 88 1.26 -6.15 -12.10
N ARG A 89 1.65 -4.87 -12.20
CA ARG A 89 3.03 -4.40 -11.99
C ARG A 89 3.00 -3.06 -11.25
N ASN A 90 4.16 -2.59 -10.81
CA ASN A 90 4.28 -1.23 -10.27
C ASN A 90 3.70 -0.20 -11.25
N SER A 91 3.96 -0.38 -12.55
CA SER A 91 3.61 0.60 -13.59
C SER A 91 2.10 0.76 -13.82
N ASN A 92 1.27 -0.16 -13.36
CA ASN A 92 -0.17 -0.10 -13.59
C ASN A 92 -1.01 -0.19 -12.31
N SER A 93 -0.43 0.12 -11.16
CA SER A 93 -1.13 -0.06 -9.88
C SER A 93 -0.91 1.07 -8.89
N ILE A 94 -1.78 1.11 -7.90
CA ILE A 94 -1.65 1.90 -6.67
C ILE A 94 -1.31 0.92 -5.55
N GLY A 95 -0.29 1.23 -4.75
CA GLY A 95 0.07 0.43 -3.57
C GLY A 95 -0.44 1.09 -2.29
N ILE A 96 -1.16 0.33 -1.48
CA ILE A 96 -1.66 0.76 -0.17
C ILE A 96 -1.06 -0.13 0.90
N GLU A 97 -0.34 0.49 1.84
CA GLU A 97 0.31 -0.17 2.97
C GLU A 97 -0.51 0.02 4.23
N LEU A 98 -0.85 -1.07 4.90
CA LEU A 98 -1.52 -1.01 6.19
C LEU A 98 -0.49 -1.16 7.30
N CYS A 99 -0.47 -0.21 8.23
CA CYS A 99 0.35 -0.32 9.44
C CYS A 99 -0.14 -1.50 10.27
N VAL A 100 0.78 -2.24 10.86
CA VAL A 100 0.51 -3.56 11.43
C VAL A 100 1.12 -3.68 12.82
N ARG A 101 0.45 -4.39 13.70
CA ARG A 101 0.92 -4.72 15.05
C ARG A 101 1.46 -6.13 15.09
N ASN A 102 2.20 -6.46 16.17
CA ASN A 102 2.77 -7.78 16.34
C ASN A 102 2.77 -8.21 17.80
N LYS A 103 2.40 -9.46 18.06
CA LYS A 103 2.29 -10.02 19.42
C LYS A 103 3.60 -10.53 19.99
N GLY A 104 4.68 -10.57 19.18
CA GLY A 104 6.00 -11.00 19.67
C GLY A 104 6.93 -11.54 18.60
N ASN A 105 6.45 -12.34 17.67
CA ASN A 105 7.29 -12.92 16.62
C ASN A 105 7.12 -12.14 15.31
N LYS A 106 8.16 -11.43 14.92
CA LYS A 106 8.17 -10.56 13.73
C LYS A 106 8.71 -11.24 12.48
N SER A 107 8.80 -12.55 12.43
CA SER A 107 9.20 -13.21 11.19
C SER A 107 8.11 -13.05 10.12
N ALA A 108 8.51 -13.09 8.85
CA ALA A 108 7.59 -12.90 7.72
C ALA A 108 6.49 -13.96 7.66
N THR A 109 6.74 -15.14 8.24
CA THR A 109 5.79 -16.26 8.26
C THR A 109 5.03 -16.39 9.58
N SER A 110 5.25 -15.46 10.51
CA SER A 110 4.60 -15.48 11.82
C SER A 110 3.10 -15.17 11.68
N ARG A 111 2.30 -15.78 12.54
CA ARG A 111 0.87 -15.48 12.67
C ARG A 111 0.59 -14.46 13.77
N ASP A 112 1.63 -13.82 14.32
CA ASP A 112 1.51 -12.80 15.36
C ASP A 112 1.17 -11.41 14.81
N TRP A 113 1.24 -11.22 13.50
CA TRP A 113 0.88 -9.96 12.84
C TRP A 113 -0.63 -9.76 12.82
N TYR A 114 -1.09 -8.55 13.18
CA TYR A 114 -2.51 -8.23 13.14
C TYR A 114 -2.73 -6.74 12.89
N PHE A 115 -3.90 -6.42 12.34
CA PHE A 115 -4.31 -5.04 12.08
C PHE A 115 -5.28 -4.55 13.14
N GLU A 116 -5.18 -3.26 13.49
CA GLU A 116 -6.21 -2.58 14.25
C GLU A 116 -7.47 -2.44 13.38
N ASP A 117 -8.65 -2.49 13.99
CA ASP A 117 -9.92 -2.35 13.26
C ASP A 117 -10.00 -1.01 12.53
N ALA A 118 -9.51 0.07 13.15
CA ALA A 118 -9.49 1.40 12.53
C ALA A 118 -8.65 1.44 11.26
N THR A 119 -7.53 0.71 11.23
CA THR A 119 -6.67 0.60 10.04
C THR A 119 -7.42 -0.07 8.90
N VAL A 120 -8.04 -1.21 9.17
CA VAL A 120 -8.78 -1.97 8.14
C VAL A 120 -9.95 -1.15 7.61
N LYS A 121 -10.73 -0.54 8.50
CA LYS A 121 -11.88 0.28 8.09
C LYS A 121 -11.45 1.43 7.20
N ALA A 122 -10.40 2.15 7.56
CA ALA A 122 -9.89 3.27 6.77
C ALA A 122 -9.33 2.79 5.42
N ALA A 123 -8.63 1.66 5.41
CA ALA A 123 -8.10 1.08 4.17
C ALA A 123 -9.22 0.68 3.21
N VAL A 124 -10.32 0.12 3.72
CA VAL A 124 -11.49 -0.22 2.91
C VAL A 124 -12.09 1.04 2.28
N GLU A 125 -12.29 2.09 3.08
CA GLU A 125 -12.87 3.35 2.57
C GLU A 125 -11.95 4.02 1.54
N LEU A 126 -10.66 4.05 1.78
CA LEU A 126 -9.67 4.56 0.81
C LEU A 126 -9.72 3.77 -0.48
N THR A 127 -9.71 2.45 -0.39
CA THR A 127 -9.73 1.56 -1.55
C THR A 127 -11.01 1.79 -2.38
N LYS A 128 -12.16 1.87 -1.74
CA LYS A 128 -13.44 2.15 -2.43
C LYS A 128 -13.40 3.49 -3.17
N ALA A 129 -12.84 4.52 -2.54
CA ALA A 129 -12.72 5.85 -3.14
C ALA A 129 -11.80 5.82 -4.37
N LEU A 130 -10.67 5.13 -4.30
CA LEU A 130 -9.74 5.00 -5.42
C LEU A 130 -10.33 4.16 -6.55
N MET A 131 -11.06 3.10 -6.23
CA MET A 131 -11.80 2.30 -7.22
C MET A 131 -12.75 3.18 -8.02
N LYS A 132 -13.51 4.02 -7.33
CA LYS A 132 -14.46 4.92 -7.98
C LYS A 132 -13.76 5.98 -8.82
N LYS A 133 -12.71 6.59 -8.27
CA LYS A 133 -11.97 7.68 -8.93
C LYS A 133 -11.31 7.21 -10.23
N TYR A 134 -10.74 6.02 -10.24
CA TYR A 134 -9.96 5.50 -11.36
C TYR A 134 -10.65 4.36 -12.10
N ASN A 135 -11.89 4.09 -11.76
CA ASN A 135 -12.69 3.05 -12.40
C ASN A 135 -12.01 1.67 -12.35
N VAL A 136 -11.50 1.32 -11.17
CA VAL A 136 -10.85 0.04 -10.92
C VAL A 136 -11.91 -0.97 -10.44
N PRO A 137 -12.12 -2.09 -11.16
CA PRO A 137 -13.10 -3.08 -10.74
C PRO A 137 -12.64 -3.85 -9.50
N VAL A 138 -13.58 -4.45 -8.78
CA VAL A 138 -13.28 -5.11 -7.51
C VAL A 138 -12.29 -6.29 -7.67
N ASP A 139 -12.33 -7.00 -8.79
CA ASP A 139 -11.41 -8.11 -9.05
C ASP A 139 -9.98 -7.63 -9.40
N HIS A 140 -9.78 -6.31 -9.53
CA HIS A 140 -8.46 -5.69 -9.67
C HIS A 140 -7.93 -5.12 -8.35
N VAL A 141 -8.61 -5.38 -7.24
CA VAL A 141 -8.11 -5.10 -5.90
C VAL A 141 -7.54 -6.40 -5.35
N ILE A 142 -6.21 -6.48 -5.31
CA ILE A 142 -5.50 -7.73 -5.04
C ILE A 142 -4.41 -7.52 -3.99
N ARG A 143 -3.89 -8.62 -3.47
CA ARG A 143 -2.80 -8.60 -2.48
C ARG A 143 -1.44 -8.65 -3.19
N HIS A 144 -0.40 -8.19 -2.52
CA HIS A 144 0.97 -8.42 -2.98
C HIS A 144 1.19 -9.94 -3.21
N TYR A 145 0.63 -10.77 -2.36
CA TYR A 145 0.67 -12.23 -2.49
C TYR A 145 0.15 -12.69 -3.86
N ASP A 146 -0.91 -12.06 -4.35
CA ASP A 146 -1.50 -12.42 -5.66
C ASP A 146 -0.62 -11.98 -6.83
N VAL A 147 0.22 -10.95 -6.61
CA VAL A 147 1.11 -10.44 -7.65
C VAL A 147 2.39 -11.29 -7.76
N THR A 148 3.02 -11.64 -6.62
CA THR A 148 4.36 -12.25 -6.61
C THR A 148 4.47 -13.52 -5.78
N GLY A 149 3.51 -13.83 -4.92
CA GLY A 149 3.60 -14.94 -3.96
C GLY A 149 4.22 -14.57 -2.63
N LYS A 150 4.66 -13.31 -2.46
CA LYS A 150 5.17 -12.84 -1.18
C LYS A 150 4.05 -12.90 -0.11
N ILE A 151 4.41 -13.27 1.13
CA ILE A 151 3.45 -13.30 2.26
C ILE A 151 3.14 -11.84 2.66
N CYS A 152 2.30 -11.18 1.89
CA CYS A 152 1.94 -9.78 2.09
C CYS A 152 0.56 -9.51 1.48
N PRO A 153 -0.37 -8.94 2.20
CA PRO A 153 -0.30 -8.61 3.64
C PRO A 153 -0.45 -9.88 4.49
N ASN A 154 0.50 -10.10 5.38
CA ASN A 154 0.56 -11.33 6.17
C ASN A 154 -0.78 -11.70 6.84
N PRO A 155 -1.49 -10.78 7.54
CA PRO A 155 -2.77 -11.15 8.17
C PRO A 155 -3.83 -11.62 7.18
N PHE A 156 -3.79 -11.14 5.93
CA PHE A 156 -4.79 -11.52 4.92
C PHE A 156 -4.33 -12.65 4.01
N VAL A 157 -3.15 -13.20 4.25
CA VAL A 157 -2.68 -14.41 3.58
C VAL A 157 -2.96 -15.63 4.46
N TYR A 158 -2.76 -15.50 5.76
CA TYR A 158 -2.91 -16.62 6.71
C TYR A 158 -4.32 -16.73 7.33
N ASN A 159 -5.15 -15.72 7.20
CA ASN A 159 -6.47 -15.71 7.84
C ASN A 159 -7.62 -15.67 6.85
#